data_5f62f97879471fcfe696fa64bf2c5066
#
_entry.id   5f62f97879471fcfe696fa64bf2c5066
#
_cell.length_a   1.000
_cell.length_b   1.000
_cell.length_c   1.000
_cell.angle_alpha   90.00
_cell.angle_beta   90.00
_cell.angle_gamma   90.00
#
_symmetry.space_group_name_H-M   'P 1'
#
loop_
_entity.id
_entity.type
_entity.pdbx_description
1 polymer ?
#
loop_
_entity_poly.entity_id
_entity_poly.type
_entity_poly.pdbx_seq_one_letter_code
_entity_poly.pdbx_strand_id
1 'polypeptide(L)'
;MAEKEQRAIGEKKSAKKLIIIVIVVVAIVLGGGGAAYFFMSEHSGDVENTGQAQEKPEEASKSADTFYYDISKPLIVDFPRSSSVHLIQISLSFLVEGEATLEALKKHDPMIRNNLLMLISAEDVDSLNSREGKDKLRKDILSEVGSVLEKMTGKNPVKEVFFTAFVMQ
;
A
#
# COMPACT_ATOMS: atom_id res chain seq x y z
N MET A 1 57.56 30.60 3.64
CA MET A 1 56.63 31.46 4.36
C MET A 1 55.45 31.86 3.43
N ALA A 2 54.76 30.89 2.87
CA ALA A 2 53.64 31.14 1.92
C ALA A 2 52.38 30.26 2.15
N GLU A 3 52.28 29.63 3.30
CA GLU A 3 51.17 28.67 3.58
C GLU A 3 50.16 29.12 4.66
N LYS A 4 50.29 30.32 5.19
CA LYS A 4 49.38 30.85 6.25
C LYS A 4 48.33 31.86 5.75
N GLU A 5 48.36 32.28 4.52
CA GLU A 5 47.47 33.34 4.03
C GLU A 5 46.20 32.84 3.29
N GLN A 6 46.14 31.57 2.92
CA GLN A 6 44.97 31.02 2.18
C GLN A 6 43.86 30.48 3.11
N ARG A 7 44.07 30.36 4.41
CA ARG A 7 43.02 29.87 5.36
C ARG A 7 42.05 30.94 5.88
N ALA A 8 42.40 32.20 5.76
CA ALA A 8 41.59 33.29 6.34
C ALA A 8 40.46 33.79 5.42
N ILE A 9 40.43 33.44 4.15
CA ILE A 9 39.44 33.96 3.19
C ILE A 9 38.21 32.99 3.05
N GLY A 10 38.33 31.72 3.40
CA GLY A 10 37.24 30.74 3.33
C GLY A 10 36.19 30.89 4.45
N GLU A 11 36.59 31.29 5.61
CA GLU A 11 35.74 31.32 6.84
C GLU A 11 34.74 32.48 6.87
N LYS A 12 35.12 33.64 6.30
CA LYS A 12 34.24 34.82 6.28
C LYS A 12 33.08 34.72 5.30
N LYS A 13 33.18 33.92 4.23
CA LYS A 13 32.08 33.75 3.27
C LYS A 13 31.02 32.76 3.76
N SER A 14 31.39 31.77 4.58
CA SER A 14 30.45 30.82 5.14
C SER A 14 29.56 31.44 6.21
N ALA A 15 30.13 32.25 7.10
CA ALA A 15 29.38 32.93 8.17
C ALA A 15 28.33 33.90 7.62
N LYS A 16 28.64 34.66 6.57
CA LYS A 16 27.68 35.56 5.93
C LYS A 16 26.51 34.86 5.27
N LYS A 17 26.73 33.68 4.63
CA LYS A 17 25.65 32.87 4.08
C LYS A 17 24.76 32.29 5.17
N LEU A 18 25.34 31.87 6.29
CA LEU A 18 24.60 31.34 7.44
C LEU A 18 23.71 32.40 8.08
N ILE A 19 24.22 33.64 8.25
CA ILE A 19 23.47 34.79 8.76
C ILE A 19 22.29 35.14 7.84
N ILE A 20 22.50 35.11 6.50
CA ILE A 20 21.43 35.41 5.54
C ILE A 20 20.33 34.35 5.61
N ILE A 21 20.68 33.09 5.73
CA ILE A 21 19.71 31.98 5.86
C ILE A 21 18.88 32.15 7.15
N VAL A 22 19.51 32.48 8.27
CA VAL A 22 18.81 32.71 9.54
C VAL A 22 17.84 33.88 9.45
N ILE A 23 18.24 34.98 8.79
CA ILE A 23 17.38 36.18 8.63
C ILE A 23 16.16 35.83 7.75
N VAL A 24 16.34 35.06 6.68
CA VAL A 24 15.24 34.62 5.80
C VAL A 24 14.27 33.71 6.53
N VAL A 25 14.76 32.76 7.34
CA VAL A 25 13.91 31.89 8.15
C VAL A 25 13.11 32.67 9.19
N VAL A 26 13.74 33.63 9.86
CA VAL A 26 13.05 34.51 10.83
C VAL A 26 11.99 35.40 10.17
N ALA A 27 12.27 35.89 8.97
CA ALA A 27 11.29 36.70 8.19
C ALA A 27 10.07 35.87 7.76
N ILE A 28 10.26 34.57 7.40
CA ILE A 28 9.17 33.64 7.04
C ILE A 28 8.31 33.34 8.28
N VAL A 29 8.91 33.14 9.45
CA VAL A 29 8.19 32.85 10.70
C VAL A 29 7.39 34.05 11.18
N LEU A 30 7.91 35.25 11.04
CA LEU A 30 7.22 36.49 11.45
C LEU A 30 6.18 36.98 10.43
N GLY A 31 6.39 36.70 9.12
CA GLY A 31 5.44 37.05 8.05
C GLY A 31 4.30 36.05 7.85
N GLY A 32 4.54 34.75 8.10
CA GLY A 32 3.54 33.68 7.92
C GLY A 32 2.48 33.61 9.03
N GLY A 33 2.81 34.03 10.24
CA GLY A 33 1.87 34.03 11.40
C GLY A 33 0.75 35.06 11.31
N GLY A 34 1.00 36.22 10.65
CA GLY A 34 0.00 37.27 10.51
C GLY A 34 -1.11 36.98 9.50
N ALA A 35 -0.79 36.32 8.41
CA ALA A 35 -1.78 36.00 7.36
C ALA A 35 -2.76 34.91 7.79
N ALA A 36 -2.31 33.91 8.57
CA ALA A 36 -3.18 32.86 9.08
C ALA A 36 -4.17 33.35 10.14
N TYR A 37 -3.76 34.32 10.96
CA TYR A 37 -4.62 34.89 11.99
C TYR A 37 -5.71 35.78 11.39
N PHE A 38 -5.41 36.53 10.31
CA PHE A 38 -6.38 37.41 9.64
C PHE A 38 -7.46 36.64 8.85
N PHE A 39 -7.09 35.48 8.28
CA PHE A 39 -8.07 34.68 7.50
C PHE A 39 -9.06 33.90 8.39
N MET A 40 -8.76 33.73 9.68
CA MET A 40 -9.60 33.00 10.64
C MET A 40 -10.58 33.88 11.41
N SER A 41 -10.52 35.22 11.23
CA SER A 41 -11.33 36.18 12.00
C SER A 41 -12.56 36.72 11.29
N GLU A 42 -12.84 36.35 10.03
CA GLU A 42 -13.95 36.92 9.24
C GLU A 42 -15.09 35.96 8.90
N HIS A 43 -15.33 34.95 9.74
CA HIS A 43 -16.55 34.14 9.59
C HIS A 43 -17.24 33.89 10.93
N SER A 44 -17.78 34.99 11.52
CA SER A 44 -18.76 34.93 12.60
C SER A 44 -20.00 35.65 12.12
N GLY A 45 -20.91 34.92 11.53
CA GLY A 45 -22.25 35.34 11.15
C GLY A 45 -23.25 34.21 11.44
N ASP A 46 -24.12 34.47 12.39
CA ASP A 46 -25.18 33.68 12.99
C ASP A 46 -25.93 32.73 12.01
N VAL A 47 -26.14 31.49 12.42
CA VAL A 47 -27.45 30.85 12.36
C VAL A 47 -27.57 29.79 13.47
N GLU A 48 -28.65 29.91 14.18
CA GLU A 48 -29.17 29.21 15.35
C GLU A 48 -29.56 27.77 15.05
N ASN A 49 -29.22 26.90 16.01
CA ASN A 49 -30.06 25.83 16.55
C ASN A 49 -30.06 24.41 15.97
N THR A 50 -29.78 23.51 16.88
CA THR A 50 -30.31 22.16 17.13
C THR A 50 -29.55 20.96 16.51
N GLY A 51 -28.94 20.18 17.41
CA GLY A 51 -28.59 18.79 17.14
C GLY A 51 -27.26 18.37 17.75
N GLN A 52 -27.22 18.07 19.06
CA GLN A 52 -26.14 17.32 19.68
C GLN A 52 -26.02 15.96 19.01
N ALA A 53 -25.05 15.81 18.11
CA ALA A 53 -24.44 14.53 17.83
C ALA A 53 -23.01 14.64 18.34
N GLN A 54 -22.72 13.95 19.44
CA GLN A 54 -21.38 13.69 19.93
C GLN A 54 -20.62 12.98 18.79
N GLU A 55 -19.82 13.72 18.05
CA GLU A 55 -18.75 13.11 17.29
C GLU A 55 -17.75 12.54 18.30
N LYS A 56 -17.90 11.23 18.52
CA LYS A 56 -16.88 10.39 19.10
C LYS A 56 -15.60 10.65 18.32
N PRO A 57 -14.47 10.97 18.96
CA PRO A 57 -13.20 11.04 18.25
C PRO A 57 -13.00 9.69 17.57
N GLU A 58 -13.03 9.68 16.25
CA GLU A 58 -12.59 8.57 15.45
C GLU A 58 -11.12 8.36 15.84
N GLU A 59 -10.89 7.33 16.65
CA GLU A 59 -9.54 6.86 16.91
C GLU A 59 -8.91 6.68 15.53
N ALA A 60 -7.93 7.52 15.22
CA ALA A 60 -7.07 7.35 14.08
C ALA A 60 -6.46 5.95 14.23
N SER A 61 -7.11 4.96 13.64
CA SER A 61 -6.55 3.63 13.50
C SER A 61 -5.20 3.87 12.82
N LYS A 62 -4.10 3.57 13.51
CA LYS A 62 -2.78 3.47 12.90
C LYS A 62 -2.99 2.60 11.68
N SER A 63 -2.98 3.20 10.50
CA SER A 63 -3.02 2.46 9.24
C SER A 63 -1.77 1.59 9.27
N ALA A 64 -1.96 0.31 9.53
CA ALA A 64 -0.86 -0.63 9.46
C ALA A 64 -0.31 -0.55 8.05
N ASP A 65 1.01 -0.46 7.91
CA ASP A 65 1.66 -0.36 6.61
C ASP A 65 1.23 -1.54 5.75
N THR A 66 0.75 -1.23 4.55
CA THR A 66 0.31 -2.23 3.58
C THR A 66 1.33 -2.39 2.47
N PHE A 67 1.51 -3.62 2.02
CA PHE A 67 2.49 -3.99 1.00
C PHE A 67 1.82 -4.80 -0.11
N TYR A 68 2.31 -4.64 -1.34
CA TYR A 68 1.97 -5.54 -2.44
C TYR A 68 3.00 -6.65 -2.55
N TYR A 69 2.52 -7.87 -2.73
CA TYR A 69 3.32 -9.04 -3.03
C TYR A 69 2.86 -9.68 -4.34
N ASP A 70 3.72 -9.68 -5.33
CA ASP A 70 3.48 -10.34 -6.61
C ASP A 70 4.02 -11.77 -6.57
N ILE A 71 3.21 -12.73 -6.97
CA ILE A 71 3.71 -14.11 -7.19
C ILE A 71 4.73 -14.07 -8.33
N SER A 72 5.94 -14.57 -8.06
CA SER A 72 7.12 -14.43 -8.92
C SER A 72 6.96 -14.98 -10.35
N LYS A 73 6.07 -15.95 -10.55
CA LYS A 73 5.79 -16.57 -11.86
C LYS A 73 4.30 -16.80 -12.01
N PRO A 74 3.73 -16.67 -13.21
CA PRO A 74 2.34 -17.03 -13.45
C PRO A 74 2.01 -18.45 -12.99
N LEU A 75 0.78 -18.65 -12.53
CA LEU A 75 0.19 -19.98 -12.33
C LEU A 75 -0.34 -20.47 -13.68
N ILE A 76 0.08 -21.65 -14.08
CA ILE A 76 -0.35 -22.25 -15.34
C ILE A 76 -1.04 -23.57 -14.99
N VAL A 77 -2.28 -23.73 -15.46
CA VAL A 77 -3.11 -24.90 -15.21
C VAL A 77 -3.64 -25.42 -16.54
N ASP A 78 -3.41 -26.70 -16.80
CA ASP A 78 -3.93 -27.41 -17.96
C ASP A 78 -5.26 -28.09 -17.61
N PHE A 79 -6.23 -28.00 -18.51
CA PHE A 79 -7.54 -28.63 -18.38
C PHE A 79 -7.74 -29.76 -19.44
N PRO A 80 -8.64 -30.69 -19.18
CA PRO A 80 -8.92 -31.77 -20.13
C PRO A 80 -9.33 -31.26 -21.51
N ARG A 81 -9.01 -31.98 -22.56
CA ARG A 81 -9.36 -31.62 -23.95
C ARG A 81 -10.87 -31.56 -24.23
N SER A 82 -11.68 -32.08 -23.33
CA SER A 82 -13.14 -31.98 -23.38
C SER A 82 -13.68 -30.64 -22.91
N SER A 83 -12.84 -29.80 -22.24
CA SER A 83 -13.20 -28.49 -21.76
C SER A 83 -13.15 -27.47 -22.90
N SER A 84 -13.91 -26.38 -22.77
CA SER A 84 -13.91 -25.24 -23.73
C SER A 84 -12.57 -24.49 -23.75
N VAL A 85 -11.81 -24.55 -22.66
CA VAL A 85 -10.49 -23.95 -22.47
C VAL A 85 -9.52 -25.03 -22.01
N HIS A 86 -8.34 -25.05 -22.59
CA HIS A 86 -7.33 -26.06 -22.31
C HIS A 86 -6.21 -25.59 -21.38
N LEU A 87 -5.99 -24.28 -21.33
CA LEU A 87 -4.93 -23.69 -20.53
C LEU A 87 -5.39 -22.37 -19.91
N ILE A 88 -5.16 -22.24 -18.61
CA ILE A 88 -5.34 -20.98 -17.91
C ILE A 88 -4.01 -20.51 -17.34
N GLN A 89 -3.66 -19.27 -17.62
CA GLN A 89 -2.50 -18.59 -17.05
C GLN A 89 -2.96 -17.40 -16.21
N ILE A 90 -2.59 -17.38 -14.93
CA ILE A 90 -2.97 -16.33 -13.98
C ILE A 90 -1.73 -15.75 -13.32
N SER A 91 -1.62 -14.43 -13.31
CA SER A 91 -0.68 -13.68 -12.45
C SER A 91 -1.45 -13.00 -11.34
N LEU A 92 -0.91 -13.07 -10.12
CA LEU A 92 -1.56 -12.59 -8.90
C LEU A 92 -0.69 -11.59 -8.15
N SER A 93 -1.34 -10.59 -7.56
CA SER A 93 -0.79 -9.69 -6.56
C SER A 93 -1.65 -9.73 -5.31
N PHE A 94 -1.04 -9.72 -4.13
CA PHE A 94 -1.70 -9.70 -2.83
C PHE A 94 -1.43 -8.37 -2.13
N LEU A 95 -2.46 -7.74 -1.60
CA LEU A 95 -2.34 -6.63 -0.66
C LEU A 95 -2.33 -7.22 0.76
N VAL A 96 -1.28 -6.95 1.50
CA VAL A 96 -1.06 -7.50 2.84
C VAL A 96 -0.70 -6.42 3.85
N GLU A 97 -0.96 -6.70 5.11
CA GLU A 97 -0.66 -5.82 6.23
C GLU A 97 0.60 -6.27 6.96
N GLY A 98 1.56 -5.37 7.06
CA GLY A 98 2.81 -5.55 7.80
C GLY A 98 3.91 -6.28 7.02
N GLU A 99 5.14 -5.83 7.22
CA GLU A 99 6.34 -6.38 6.58
C GLU A 99 6.57 -7.87 6.93
N ALA A 100 6.24 -8.27 8.16
CA ALA A 100 6.34 -9.68 8.58
C ALA A 100 5.45 -10.60 7.73
N THR A 101 4.32 -10.11 7.25
CA THR A 101 3.45 -10.86 6.33
C THR A 101 4.07 -11.00 4.95
N LEU A 102 4.66 -9.93 4.45
CA LEU A 102 5.39 -9.95 3.19
C LEU A 102 6.51 -11.00 3.21
N GLU A 103 7.28 -11.05 4.29
CA GLU A 103 8.33 -12.06 4.48
C GLU A 103 7.78 -13.48 4.62
N ALA A 104 6.64 -13.65 5.31
CA ALA A 104 5.96 -14.95 5.39
C ALA A 104 5.48 -15.42 4.02
N LEU A 105 4.90 -14.54 3.18
CA LEU A 105 4.52 -14.87 1.80
C LEU A 105 5.71 -15.33 0.97
N LYS A 106 6.82 -14.59 1.01
CA LYS A 106 8.06 -14.96 0.30
C LYS A 106 8.59 -16.32 0.75
N LYS A 107 8.63 -16.55 2.06
CA LYS A 107 9.11 -17.80 2.65
C LYS A 107 8.26 -19.01 2.26
N HIS A 108 6.93 -18.83 2.21
CA HIS A 108 5.96 -19.89 1.96
C HIS A 108 5.42 -19.89 0.52
N ASP A 109 6.00 -19.10 -0.40
CA ASP A 109 5.59 -19.01 -1.82
C ASP A 109 5.41 -20.38 -2.49
N PRO A 110 6.31 -21.38 -2.34
CA PRO A 110 6.12 -22.68 -2.98
C PRO A 110 4.87 -23.42 -2.50
N MET A 111 4.54 -23.34 -1.22
CA MET A 111 3.35 -23.97 -0.65
C MET A 111 2.08 -23.24 -1.10
N ILE A 112 2.07 -21.92 -1.03
CA ILE A 112 0.96 -21.09 -1.50
C ILE A 112 0.68 -21.38 -2.98
N ARG A 113 1.73 -21.38 -3.80
CA ARG A 113 1.62 -21.70 -5.22
C ARG A 113 1.03 -23.08 -5.47
N ASN A 114 1.46 -24.11 -4.74
CA ASN A 114 0.91 -25.45 -4.86
C ASN A 114 -0.60 -25.49 -4.53
N ASN A 115 -0.99 -24.85 -3.42
CA ASN A 115 -2.40 -24.80 -3.00
C ASN A 115 -3.27 -24.07 -4.03
N LEU A 116 -2.76 -22.95 -4.57
CA LEU A 116 -3.46 -22.18 -5.60
C LEU A 116 -3.60 -22.97 -6.91
N LEU A 117 -2.58 -23.71 -7.33
CA LEU A 117 -2.68 -24.59 -8.49
C LEU A 117 -3.75 -25.66 -8.31
N MET A 118 -3.82 -26.28 -7.12
CA MET A 118 -4.86 -27.27 -6.80
C MET A 118 -6.25 -26.63 -6.77
N LEU A 119 -6.39 -25.44 -6.15
CA LEU A 119 -7.66 -24.72 -6.11
C LEU A 119 -8.15 -24.37 -7.52
N ILE A 120 -7.29 -23.78 -8.36
CA ILE A 120 -7.66 -23.38 -9.74
C ILE A 120 -8.01 -24.61 -10.59
N SER A 121 -7.28 -25.73 -10.42
CA SER A 121 -7.53 -26.98 -11.16
C SER A 121 -8.88 -27.63 -10.82
N ALA A 122 -9.45 -27.30 -9.66
CA ALA A 122 -10.74 -27.81 -9.23
C ALA A 122 -11.92 -26.95 -9.68
N GLU A 123 -11.67 -25.74 -10.23
CA GLU A 123 -12.73 -24.84 -10.68
C GLU A 123 -13.34 -25.30 -12.01
N ASP A 124 -14.63 -24.94 -12.18
CA ASP A 124 -15.30 -25.09 -13.46
C ASP A 124 -14.82 -23.99 -14.44
N VAL A 125 -14.10 -24.43 -15.47
CA VAL A 125 -13.51 -23.56 -16.50
C VAL A 125 -14.54 -22.68 -17.18
N ASP A 126 -15.76 -23.20 -17.46
CA ASP A 126 -16.78 -22.44 -18.15
C ASP A 126 -17.29 -21.28 -17.29
N SER A 127 -17.32 -21.44 -15.98
CA SER A 127 -17.68 -20.40 -15.04
C SER A 127 -16.70 -19.22 -15.06
N LEU A 128 -15.41 -19.49 -15.32
CA LEU A 128 -14.34 -18.49 -15.34
C LEU A 128 -14.39 -17.54 -16.55
N ASN A 129 -15.24 -17.82 -17.55
CA ASN A 129 -15.52 -16.87 -18.63
C ASN A 129 -16.34 -15.66 -18.13
N SER A 130 -17.11 -15.82 -17.06
CA SER A 130 -17.94 -14.77 -16.49
C SER A 130 -17.16 -13.90 -15.48
N ARG A 131 -17.68 -12.71 -15.22
CA ARG A 131 -17.15 -11.83 -14.16
C ARG A 131 -17.39 -12.45 -12.78
N GLU A 132 -18.56 -13.00 -12.57
CA GLU A 132 -18.99 -13.62 -11.32
C GLU A 132 -18.09 -14.81 -10.95
N GLY A 133 -17.75 -15.65 -11.92
CA GLY A 133 -16.82 -16.77 -11.72
C GLY A 133 -15.41 -16.31 -11.36
N LYS A 134 -14.91 -15.26 -12.01
CA LYS A 134 -13.62 -14.66 -11.65
C LYS A 134 -13.65 -14.03 -10.25
N ASP A 135 -14.74 -13.36 -9.88
CA ASP A 135 -14.90 -12.79 -8.53
C ASP A 135 -15.00 -13.88 -7.46
N LYS A 136 -15.67 -15.01 -7.77
CA LYS A 136 -15.69 -16.18 -6.89
C LYS A 136 -14.28 -16.74 -6.71
N LEU A 137 -13.57 -17.01 -7.80
CA LEU A 137 -12.19 -17.53 -7.74
C LEU A 137 -11.28 -16.59 -6.92
N ARG A 138 -11.41 -15.26 -7.09
CA ARG A 138 -10.65 -14.28 -6.31
C ARG A 138 -10.88 -14.41 -4.81
N LYS A 139 -12.14 -14.61 -4.40
CA LYS A 139 -12.51 -14.82 -2.98
C LYS A 139 -11.97 -16.14 -2.44
N ASP A 140 -12.03 -17.19 -3.24
CA ASP A 140 -11.53 -18.51 -2.85
C ASP A 140 -10.00 -18.49 -2.69
N ILE A 141 -9.29 -17.80 -3.59
CA ILE A 141 -7.84 -17.55 -3.47
C ILE A 141 -7.52 -16.75 -2.21
N LEU A 142 -8.27 -15.68 -1.92
CA LEU A 142 -8.09 -14.87 -0.72
C LEU A 142 -8.24 -15.72 0.54
N SER A 143 -9.28 -16.56 0.60
CA SER A 143 -9.56 -17.46 1.72
C SER A 143 -8.44 -18.50 1.89
N GLU A 144 -7.98 -19.11 0.81
CA GLU A 144 -6.93 -20.13 0.84
C GLU A 144 -5.60 -19.55 1.34
N VAL A 145 -5.14 -18.44 0.77
CA VAL A 145 -3.89 -17.79 1.18
C VAL A 145 -3.99 -17.29 2.63
N GLY A 146 -5.14 -16.71 3.01
CA GLY A 146 -5.41 -16.31 4.38
C GLY A 146 -5.30 -17.47 5.36
N SER A 147 -5.89 -18.62 5.04
CA SER A 147 -5.82 -19.84 5.86
C SER A 147 -4.40 -20.38 6.00
N VAL A 148 -3.61 -20.34 4.92
CA VAL A 148 -2.20 -20.75 4.95
C VAL A 148 -1.42 -19.85 5.89
N LEU A 149 -1.55 -18.53 5.74
CA LEU A 149 -0.84 -17.57 6.58
C LEU A 149 -1.27 -17.65 8.04
N GLU A 150 -2.57 -17.82 8.30
CA GLU A 150 -3.08 -18.00 9.65
C GLU A 150 -2.46 -19.22 10.34
N LYS A 151 -2.36 -20.35 9.66
CA LYS A 151 -1.68 -21.54 10.18
C LYS A 151 -0.19 -21.31 10.46
N MET A 152 0.48 -20.49 9.65
CA MET A 152 1.94 -20.26 9.75
C MET A 152 2.31 -19.12 10.69
N THR A 153 1.47 -18.09 10.81
CA THR A 153 1.78 -16.85 11.56
C THR A 153 0.81 -16.57 12.70
N GLY A 154 -0.28 -17.35 12.80
CA GLY A 154 -1.37 -17.13 13.77
C GLY A 154 -2.28 -15.95 13.42
N LYS A 155 -2.15 -15.34 12.24
CA LYS A 155 -2.94 -14.19 11.79
C LYS A 155 -3.27 -14.33 10.31
N ASN A 156 -4.43 -13.76 9.91
CA ASN A 156 -4.79 -13.58 8.50
C ASN A 156 -4.66 -12.10 8.10
N PRO A 157 -3.50 -11.67 7.67
CA PRO A 157 -3.22 -10.27 7.32
C PRO A 157 -3.40 -9.96 5.83
N VAL A 158 -3.93 -10.88 5.02
CA VAL A 158 -4.23 -10.65 3.60
C VAL A 158 -5.50 -9.83 3.48
N LYS A 159 -5.40 -8.69 2.84
CA LYS A 159 -6.52 -7.76 2.65
C LYS A 159 -7.25 -8.00 1.34
N GLU A 160 -6.49 -8.18 0.25
CA GLU A 160 -7.06 -8.27 -1.08
C GLU A 160 -6.17 -9.07 -2.04
N VAL A 161 -6.79 -9.61 -3.09
CA VAL A 161 -6.15 -10.34 -4.19
C VAL A 161 -6.51 -9.67 -5.50
N PHE A 162 -5.52 -9.49 -6.35
CA PHE A 162 -5.67 -8.93 -7.69
C PHE A 162 -5.18 -9.90 -8.75
N PHE A 163 -5.97 -10.06 -9.81
CA PHE A 163 -5.49 -10.67 -11.05
C PHE A 163 -4.74 -9.60 -11.85
N THR A 164 -3.42 -9.71 -11.96
CA THR A 164 -2.59 -8.82 -12.77
C THR A 164 -2.53 -9.29 -14.23
N ALA A 165 -2.73 -10.56 -14.48
CA ALA A 165 -3.01 -11.13 -15.79
C ALA A 165 -3.92 -12.34 -15.66
N PHE A 166 -4.84 -12.53 -16.61
CA PHE A 166 -5.76 -13.66 -16.68
C PHE A 166 -5.97 -14.03 -18.15
N VAL A 167 -5.36 -15.13 -18.58
CA VAL A 167 -5.39 -15.59 -19.95
C VAL A 167 -6.00 -17.00 -19.97
N MET A 168 -6.96 -17.22 -20.86
CA MET A 168 -7.64 -18.51 -21.10
C MET A 168 -7.47 -18.87 -22.58
N GLN A 169 -7.04 -20.11 -22.87
CA GLN A 169 -6.77 -20.59 -24.24
C GLN A 169 -7.28 -22.01 -24.42
#